data_3a346d3bd3a95a8da5d418e64c271570
#
_entry.id   3a346d3bd3a95a8da5d418e64c271570
#
_cell.length_a   1.000
_cell.length_b   1.000
_cell.length_c   1.000
_cell.angle_alpha   90.00
_cell.angle_beta   90.00
_cell.angle_gamma   90.00
#
_symmetry.space_group_name_H-M   'P 1'
#
loop_
_entity.id
_entity.type
_entity.pdbx_description
1 polymer ?
#
loop_
_entity_poly.entity_id
_entity_poly.type
_entity_poly.pdbx_seq_one_letter_code
_entity_poly.pdbx_strand_id
1 'polypeptide(L)'
;REGADPSYPELQADTFQDVFKAIGVTGQKLRIGIASFLDTSMTIYQAICDAFPGAEFVNAGYIMTELRQIKSENELACLREGYRLADLATKQVIKEIRPGMTELQMVGVAQRVVYENGAEYEGLPMYVFSEASTRHAISRSCYREFQKGDIVQLNLSAKIDGYSAAIGYPICLGKLEGERREIVQFCRQAHQWTCEQVKAGVMAGDIAKKFYQYFVDNGFKDNFVYGPLHSTGIIEVEAPWAETSSMYPLQPNMT
;
A
#
# COMPACT_ATOMS: atom_id res chain seq x y z
N ARG A 1 13.95 -3.04 -23.74
CA ARG A 1 14.84 -3.50 -24.80
C ARG A 1 14.91 -2.40 -25.86
N GLU A 2 16.09 -2.00 -26.26
CA GLU A 2 16.28 -1.13 -27.41
C GLU A 2 16.57 -2.00 -28.64
N GLY A 3 15.80 -1.77 -29.70
CA GLY A 3 15.97 -2.45 -30.98
C GLY A 3 15.24 -3.79 -31.09
N ALA A 4 15.36 -4.39 -32.30
CA ALA A 4 14.80 -5.69 -32.61
C ALA A 4 15.56 -6.82 -31.89
N ASP A 5 14.85 -7.72 -31.25
CA ASP A 5 15.41 -8.95 -30.70
C ASP A 5 15.54 -9.98 -31.85
N PRO A 6 16.74 -10.52 -32.13
CA PRO A 6 16.91 -11.51 -33.20
C PRO A 6 16.04 -12.77 -33.03
N SER A 7 15.65 -13.10 -31.78
CA SER A 7 14.77 -14.23 -31.49
C SER A 7 13.29 -13.94 -31.78
N TYR A 8 12.95 -12.67 -31.97
CA TYR A 8 11.60 -12.19 -32.25
C TYR A 8 11.65 -11.10 -33.32
N PRO A 9 11.96 -11.43 -34.59
CA PRO A 9 12.19 -10.45 -35.66
C PRO A 9 10.97 -9.58 -35.98
N GLU A 10 9.77 -10.06 -35.65
CA GLU A 10 8.50 -9.33 -35.81
C GLU A 10 8.28 -8.25 -34.73
N LEU A 11 9.02 -8.35 -33.62
CA LEU A 11 8.87 -7.46 -32.49
C LEU A 11 9.79 -6.26 -32.64
N GLN A 12 9.21 -5.13 -33.02
CA GLN A 12 9.91 -3.84 -33.04
C GLN A 12 9.58 -3.07 -31.75
N ALA A 13 10.61 -2.51 -31.13
CA ALA A 13 10.49 -1.64 -29.97
C ALA A 13 11.09 -0.26 -30.33
N ASP A 14 10.34 0.79 -30.01
CA ASP A 14 10.82 2.16 -30.15
C ASP A 14 11.94 2.44 -29.14
N THR A 15 12.95 3.18 -29.59
CA THR A 15 13.98 3.71 -28.70
C THR A 15 13.47 4.95 -27.95
N PHE A 16 14.14 5.35 -26.88
CA PHE A 16 13.82 6.62 -26.21
C PHE A 16 13.91 7.82 -27.18
N GLN A 17 14.85 7.79 -28.13
CA GLN A 17 14.97 8.83 -29.16
C GLN A 17 13.74 8.86 -30.07
N ASP A 18 13.22 7.71 -30.50
CA ASP A 18 12.04 7.62 -31.36
C ASP A 18 10.80 8.18 -30.64
N VAL A 19 10.60 7.81 -29.37
CA VAL A 19 9.49 8.32 -28.55
C VAL A 19 9.57 9.84 -28.42
N PHE A 20 10.72 10.39 -28.04
CA PHE A 20 10.89 11.84 -27.88
C PHE A 20 10.70 12.59 -29.18
N LYS A 21 11.20 12.03 -30.30
CA LYS A 21 10.97 12.59 -31.66
C LYS A 21 9.48 12.57 -32.02
N ALA A 22 8.76 11.47 -31.70
CA ALA A 22 7.34 11.35 -32.01
C ALA A 22 6.48 12.39 -31.26
N ILE A 23 6.85 12.75 -30.02
CA ILE A 23 6.18 13.81 -29.25
C ILE A 23 6.72 15.22 -29.52
N GLY A 24 7.60 15.37 -30.55
CA GLY A 24 8.11 16.68 -31.01
C GLY A 24 9.21 17.27 -30.12
N VAL A 25 9.76 16.49 -29.17
CA VAL A 25 10.87 16.95 -28.34
C VAL A 25 12.20 16.67 -29.03
N THR A 26 12.78 17.72 -29.58
CA THR A 26 14.09 17.68 -30.24
C THR A 26 14.95 18.82 -29.68
N GLY A 27 16.14 18.54 -29.23
CA GLY A 27 17.03 19.57 -28.72
C GLY A 27 18.29 19.00 -28.07
N GLN A 28 19.33 19.85 -27.99
CA GLN A 28 20.63 19.44 -27.44
C GLN A 28 20.74 19.60 -25.93
N LYS A 29 19.85 20.35 -25.28
CA LYS A 29 19.83 20.57 -23.82
C LYS A 29 18.43 20.24 -23.30
N LEU A 30 18.23 18.98 -22.95
CA LEU A 30 17.00 18.54 -22.32
C LEU A 30 17.14 18.51 -20.81
N ARG A 31 16.05 18.82 -20.11
CA ARG A 31 15.87 18.56 -18.69
C ARG A 31 14.81 17.48 -18.54
N ILE A 32 15.22 16.28 -18.17
CA ILE A 32 14.39 15.09 -18.11
C ILE A 32 14.04 14.77 -16.66
N GLY A 33 12.75 14.80 -16.34
CA GLY A 33 12.24 14.40 -15.04
C GLY A 33 11.99 12.89 -14.98
N ILE A 34 12.54 12.22 -13.98
CA ILE A 34 12.30 10.80 -13.72
C ILE A 34 11.29 10.70 -12.57
N ALA A 35 10.06 10.29 -12.88
CA ALA A 35 8.97 10.21 -11.92
C ALA A 35 9.14 9.03 -10.93
N SER A 36 9.67 7.90 -11.41
CA SER A 36 10.02 6.72 -10.58
C SER A 36 11.49 6.74 -10.15
N PHE A 37 11.97 7.84 -9.64
CA PHE A 37 13.40 8.06 -9.39
C PHE A 37 14.05 7.01 -8.49
N LEU A 38 13.31 6.49 -7.50
CA LEU A 38 13.79 5.45 -6.58
C LEU A 38 13.71 4.03 -7.17
N ASP A 39 12.81 3.80 -8.13
CA ASP A 39 12.49 2.47 -8.64
C ASP A 39 12.98 2.25 -10.08
N THR A 40 13.54 3.29 -10.70
CA THR A 40 14.08 3.18 -12.06
C THR A 40 15.32 2.28 -12.07
N SER A 41 15.26 1.19 -12.84
CA SER A 41 16.40 0.28 -12.95
C SER A 41 17.61 0.98 -13.57
N MET A 42 18.82 0.59 -13.16
CA MET A 42 20.07 1.13 -13.73
C MET A 42 20.13 0.95 -15.25
N THR A 43 19.59 -0.15 -15.78
CA THR A 43 19.57 -0.42 -17.22
C THR A 43 18.72 0.60 -17.97
N ILE A 44 17.52 0.91 -17.46
CA ILE A 44 16.64 1.92 -18.04
C ILE A 44 17.29 3.31 -17.93
N TYR A 45 17.83 3.64 -16.77
CA TYR A 45 18.51 4.92 -16.55
C TYR A 45 19.67 5.10 -17.52
N GLN A 46 20.53 4.10 -17.69
CA GLN A 46 21.66 4.14 -18.61
C GLN A 46 21.19 4.30 -20.06
N ALA A 47 20.16 3.58 -20.48
CA ALA A 47 19.60 3.69 -21.84
C ALA A 47 19.08 5.11 -22.13
N ILE A 48 18.45 5.76 -21.16
CA ILE A 48 18.01 7.16 -21.30
C ILE A 48 19.22 8.10 -21.37
N CYS A 49 20.24 7.90 -20.56
CA CYS A 49 21.47 8.69 -20.59
C CYS A 49 22.19 8.56 -21.95
N ASP A 50 22.27 7.36 -22.49
CA ASP A 50 22.91 7.09 -23.79
C ASP A 50 22.11 7.70 -24.95
N ALA A 51 20.76 7.71 -24.83
CA ALA A 51 19.89 8.32 -25.82
C ALA A 51 20.01 9.87 -25.84
N PHE A 52 20.29 10.49 -24.68
CA PHE A 52 20.33 11.95 -24.51
C PHE A 52 21.62 12.40 -23.81
N PRO A 53 22.78 12.26 -24.45
CA PRO A 53 24.04 12.69 -23.87
C PRO A 53 24.04 14.21 -23.62
N GLY A 54 24.30 14.60 -22.35
CA GLY A 54 24.27 15.98 -21.92
C GLY A 54 22.92 16.52 -21.44
N ALA A 55 21.89 15.67 -21.35
CA ALA A 55 20.64 16.01 -20.67
C ALA A 55 20.88 16.15 -19.14
N GLU A 56 20.14 17.06 -18.51
CA GLU A 56 20.03 17.16 -17.05
C GLU A 56 18.92 16.21 -16.58
N PHE A 57 19.23 15.28 -15.67
CA PHE A 57 18.25 14.39 -15.06
C PHE A 57 17.86 14.87 -13.66
N VAL A 58 16.56 14.95 -13.39
CA VAL A 58 16.04 15.45 -12.12
C VAL A 58 14.99 14.48 -11.54
N ASN A 59 14.90 14.44 -10.23
CA ASN A 59 13.81 13.72 -9.56
C ASN A 59 12.49 14.47 -9.79
N ALA A 60 11.52 13.81 -10.41
CA ALA A 60 10.18 14.33 -10.67
C ALA A 60 9.08 13.51 -9.97
N GLY A 61 9.42 12.68 -9.00
CA GLY A 61 8.47 11.83 -8.27
C GLY A 61 7.35 12.61 -7.59
N TYR A 62 7.63 13.84 -7.14
CA TYR A 62 6.63 14.73 -6.55
C TYR A 62 5.44 15.03 -7.48
N ILE A 63 5.66 15.12 -8.79
CA ILE A 63 4.58 15.36 -9.77
C ILE A 63 3.56 14.22 -9.72
N MET A 64 4.03 12.97 -9.65
CA MET A 64 3.15 11.81 -9.55
C MET A 64 2.41 11.78 -8.23
N THR A 65 3.04 12.20 -7.13
CA THR A 65 2.37 12.33 -5.82
C THR A 65 1.25 13.37 -5.89
N GLU A 66 1.53 14.55 -6.46
CA GLU A 66 0.52 15.62 -6.61
C GLU A 66 -0.66 15.20 -7.49
N LEU A 67 -0.40 14.51 -8.60
CA LEU A 67 -1.44 14.02 -9.49
C LEU A 67 -2.33 12.93 -8.87
N ARG A 68 -1.75 12.07 -8.01
CA ARG A 68 -2.41 10.87 -7.47
C ARG A 68 -3.09 11.10 -6.13
N GLN A 69 -2.68 12.14 -5.38
CA GLN A 69 -3.17 12.32 -4.00
C GLN A 69 -4.66 12.66 -3.90
N ILE A 70 -5.22 13.39 -4.90
CA ILE A 70 -6.64 13.74 -4.95
C ILE A 70 -7.31 12.85 -6.00
N LYS A 71 -8.20 12.00 -5.54
CA LYS A 71 -8.87 11.02 -6.40
C LYS A 71 -10.10 11.62 -7.08
N SER A 72 -10.27 11.31 -8.37
CA SER A 72 -11.53 11.55 -9.07
C SER A 72 -12.63 10.61 -8.57
N GLU A 73 -13.88 10.86 -8.93
CA GLU A 73 -15.00 9.98 -8.55
C GLU A 73 -14.88 8.57 -9.13
N ASN A 74 -14.28 8.41 -10.32
CA ASN A 74 -14.03 7.10 -10.91
C ASN A 74 -12.97 6.31 -10.11
N GLU A 75 -11.88 6.97 -9.72
CA GLU A 75 -10.84 6.36 -8.87
C GLU A 75 -11.41 5.96 -7.50
N LEU A 76 -12.24 6.81 -6.92
CA LEU A 76 -12.93 6.49 -5.66
C LEU A 76 -13.90 5.32 -5.83
N ALA A 77 -14.57 5.18 -6.98
CA ALA A 77 -15.44 4.04 -7.25
C ALA A 77 -14.65 2.72 -7.31
N CYS A 78 -13.48 2.72 -7.96
CA CYS A 78 -12.58 1.56 -8.00
C CYS A 78 -12.11 1.18 -6.58
N LEU A 79 -11.68 2.17 -5.78
CA LEU A 79 -11.27 1.92 -4.40
C LEU A 79 -12.41 1.38 -3.54
N ARG A 80 -13.63 1.95 -3.63
CA ARG A 80 -14.81 1.46 -2.89
C ARG A 80 -15.12 0.00 -3.22
N GLU A 81 -15.04 -0.37 -4.51
CA GLU A 81 -15.25 -1.76 -4.92
C GLU A 81 -14.12 -2.67 -4.40
N GLY A 82 -12.87 -2.25 -4.49
CA GLY A 82 -11.74 -2.97 -3.91
C GLY A 82 -11.90 -3.20 -2.40
N TYR A 83 -12.32 -2.19 -1.64
CA TYR A 83 -12.62 -2.33 -0.21
C TYR A 83 -13.79 -3.28 0.05
N ARG A 84 -14.84 -3.26 -0.78
CA ARG A 84 -15.96 -4.21 -0.69
C ARG A 84 -15.48 -5.66 -0.85
N LEU A 85 -14.59 -5.93 -1.81
CA LEU A 85 -14.04 -7.26 -2.02
C LEU A 85 -13.10 -7.69 -0.88
N ALA A 86 -12.26 -6.80 -0.38
CA ALA A 86 -11.40 -7.07 0.78
C ALA A 86 -12.24 -7.39 2.05
N ASP A 87 -13.36 -6.69 2.24
CA ASP A 87 -14.31 -6.99 3.34
C ASP A 87 -14.96 -8.37 3.17
N LEU A 88 -15.38 -8.75 1.96
CA LEU A 88 -15.90 -10.09 1.68
C LEU A 88 -14.85 -11.17 2.00
N ALA A 89 -13.61 -10.97 1.57
CA ALA A 89 -12.50 -11.90 1.87
C ALA A 89 -12.26 -12.00 3.37
N THR A 90 -12.25 -10.86 4.09
CA THR A 90 -12.09 -10.80 5.54
C THR A 90 -13.18 -11.61 6.25
N LYS A 91 -14.45 -11.40 5.88
CA LYS A 91 -15.59 -12.16 6.45
C LYS A 91 -15.48 -13.65 6.18
N GLN A 92 -15.04 -14.06 4.99
CA GLN A 92 -14.89 -15.46 4.64
C GLN A 92 -13.74 -16.12 5.40
N VAL A 93 -12.58 -15.44 5.52
CA VAL A 93 -11.45 -15.93 6.33
C VAL A 93 -11.88 -16.12 7.79
N ILE A 94 -12.56 -15.15 8.39
CA ILE A 94 -13.08 -15.24 9.76
C ILE A 94 -14.02 -16.44 9.91
N LYS A 95 -14.85 -16.72 8.91
CA LYS A 95 -15.78 -17.85 8.91
C LYS A 95 -15.06 -19.20 8.83
N GLU A 96 -13.98 -19.29 8.06
CA GLU A 96 -13.29 -20.54 7.77
C GLU A 96 -12.14 -20.88 8.72
N ILE A 97 -11.44 -19.87 9.24
CA ILE A 97 -10.22 -20.06 10.05
C ILE A 97 -10.47 -20.91 11.31
N ARG A 98 -9.61 -21.92 11.52
CA ARG A 98 -9.64 -22.81 12.70
C ARG A 98 -8.22 -23.15 13.15
N PRO A 99 -8.00 -23.46 14.43
CA PRO A 99 -6.76 -24.09 14.88
C PRO A 99 -6.43 -25.33 14.05
N GLY A 100 -5.16 -25.54 13.73
CA GLY A 100 -4.65 -26.60 12.84
C GLY A 100 -4.59 -26.24 11.36
N MET A 101 -5.23 -25.18 10.93
CA MET A 101 -5.05 -24.65 9.57
C MET A 101 -3.77 -23.80 9.50
N THR A 102 -3.12 -23.79 8.35
CA THR A 102 -1.91 -22.97 8.16
C THR A 102 -2.25 -21.53 7.76
N GLU A 103 -1.33 -20.63 8.04
CA GLU A 103 -1.42 -19.22 7.62
C GLU A 103 -1.61 -19.10 6.10
N LEU A 104 -0.87 -19.91 5.31
CA LEU A 104 -0.99 -19.93 3.84
C LEU A 104 -2.33 -20.43 3.35
N GLN A 105 -2.97 -21.40 4.03
CA GLN A 105 -4.32 -21.83 3.66
C GLN A 105 -5.32 -20.69 3.75
N MET A 106 -5.18 -19.81 4.73
CA MET A 106 -6.09 -18.65 4.88
C MET A 106 -5.85 -17.57 3.85
N VAL A 107 -4.61 -17.38 3.41
CA VAL A 107 -4.32 -16.54 2.24
C VAL A 107 -5.03 -17.11 1.00
N GLY A 108 -4.96 -18.42 0.77
CA GLY A 108 -5.66 -19.07 -0.34
C GLY A 108 -7.18 -18.89 -0.29
N VAL A 109 -7.78 -18.91 0.90
CA VAL A 109 -9.21 -18.59 1.07
C VAL A 109 -9.50 -17.15 0.64
N ALA A 110 -8.70 -16.19 1.09
CA ALA A 110 -8.88 -14.79 0.74
C ALA A 110 -8.72 -14.55 -0.77
N GLN A 111 -7.68 -15.10 -1.38
CA GLN A 111 -7.42 -15.02 -2.82
C GLN A 111 -8.59 -15.56 -3.63
N ARG A 112 -9.08 -16.76 -3.29
CA ARG A 112 -10.25 -17.35 -3.94
C ARG A 112 -11.42 -16.38 -3.93
N VAL A 113 -11.73 -15.77 -2.79
CA VAL A 113 -12.90 -14.87 -2.67
C VAL A 113 -12.73 -13.63 -3.55
N VAL A 114 -11.58 -12.96 -3.54
CA VAL A 114 -11.41 -11.73 -4.33
C VAL A 114 -11.44 -12.01 -5.83
N TYR A 115 -10.78 -13.08 -6.29
CA TYR A 115 -10.78 -13.45 -7.71
C TYR A 115 -12.14 -13.93 -8.21
N GLU A 116 -12.86 -14.76 -7.43
CA GLU A 116 -14.23 -15.20 -7.76
C GLU A 116 -15.21 -14.02 -7.88
N ASN A 117 -14.92 -12.89 -7.22
CA ASN A 117 -15.76 -11.70 -7.23
C ASN A 117 -15.24 -10.56 -8.13
N GLY A 118 -14.27 -10.83 -9.00
CA GLY A 118 -13.88 -9.94 -10.08
C GLY A 118 -12.69 -9.01 -9.81
N ALA A 119 -11.92 -9.23 -8.74
CA ALA A 119 -10.63 -8.56 -8.61
C ALA A 119 -9.68 -9.01 -9.71
N GLU A 120 -8.97 -8.07 -10.31
CA GLU A 120 -7.95 -8.37 -11.33
C GLU A 120 -6.65 -8.89 -10.71
N TYR A 121 -6.38 -8.46 -9.48
CA TYR A 121 -5.19 -8.83 -8.72
C TYR A 121 -5.36 -8.51 -7.22
N GLU A 122 -4.37 -8.86 -6.41
CA GLU A 122 -4.26 -8.41 -5.03
C GLU A 122 -3.75 -6.96 -4.98
N GLY A 123 -4.33 -6.11 -4.13
CA GLY A 123 -3.86 -4.74 -3.93
C GLY A 123 -2.48 -4.65 -3.30
N LEU A 124 -2.17 -5.61 -2.42
CA LEU A 124 -0.84 -5.95 -1.89
C LEU A 124 -0.79 -7.47 -1.73
N PRO A 125 0.39 -8.08 -1.65
CA PRO A 125 0.49 -9.50 -1.28
C PRO A 125 -0.21 -9.74 0.05
N MET A 126 -1.28 -10.52 0.05
CA MET A 126 -2.11 -10.73 1.24
C MET A 126 -1.32 -11.41 2.35
N TYR A 127 -1.60 -11.01 3.59
CA TYR A 127 -1.01 -11.59 4.79
C TYR A 127 -2.09 -12.09 5.73
N VAL A 128 -1.95 -13.32 6.18
CA VAL A 128 -2.68 -13.87 7.32
C VAL A 128 -1.64 -14.53 8.20
N PHE A 129 -1.29 -13.91 9.31
CA PHE A 129 -0.24 -14.42 10.18
C PHE A 129 -0.60 -14.26 11.66
N SER A 130 -0.11 -15.17 12.47
CA SER A 130 -0.26 -15.11 13.93
C SER A 130 0.83 -14.26 14.58
N GLU A 131 0.58 -13.80 15.79
CA GLU A 131 1.58 -13.10 16.62
C GLU A 131 2.88 -13.90 16.82
N ALA A 132 2.80 -15.23 16.73
CA ALA A 132 3.97 -16.10 16.87
C ALA A 132 4.89 -16.08 15.63
N SER A 133 4.38 -15.68 14.46
CA SER A 133 5.14 -15.59 13.21
C SER A 133 5.94 -14.30 13.09
N THR A 134 5.71 -13.31 13.94
CA THR A 134 6.40 -12.03 13.86
C THR A 134 6.44 -11.31 15.22
N ARG A 135 7.46 -10.47 15.40
CA ARG A 135 7.54 -9.45 16.44
C ARG A 135 7.50 -8.03 15.85
N HIS A 136 7.19 -7.93 14.56
CA HIS A 136 7.09 -6.68 13.81
C HIS A 136 5.63 -6.43 13.41
N ALA A 137 5.34 -5.22 12.95
CA ALA A 137 3.99 -4.84 12.51
C ALA A 137 3.48 -5.67 11.33
N ILE A 138 4.38 -6.15 10.48
CA ILE A 138 4.08 -6.91 9.26
C ILE A 138 4.96 -8.16 9.20
N SER A 139 4.39 -9.26 8.70
CA SER A 139 5.10 -10.50 8.39
C SER A 139 4.50 -11.17 7.16
N ARG A 140 5.19 -12.19 6.66
CA ARG A 140 4.67 -13.06 5.61
C ARG A 140 4.00 -14.27 6.23
N SER A 141 2.89 -14.70 5.62
CA SER A 141 2.26 -15.98 5.96
C SER A 141 3.19 -17.15 5.67
N CYS A 142 3.18 -18.15 6.53
CA CYS A 142 4.03 -19.31 6.41
C CYS A 142 3.24 -20.62 6.68
N TYR A 143 3.95 -21.73 6.80
CA TYR A 143 3.37 -23.06 7.06
C TYR A 143 2.97 -23.28 8.54
N ARG A 144 3.13 -22.26 9.38
CA ARG A 144 2.72 -22.39 10.78
C ARG A 144 1.21 -22.65 10.87
N GLU A 145 0.84 -23.63 11.66
CA GLU A 145 -0.55 -23.91 12.00
C GLU A 145 -1.02 -22.99 13.14
N PHE A 146 -2.22 -22.44 12.99
CA PHE A 146 -2.86 -21.64 14.03
C PHE A 146 -3.15 -22.48 15.27
N GLN A 147 -2.98 -21.86 16.44
CA GLN A 147 -3.28 -22.44 17.72
C GLN A 147 -4.47 -21.73 18.35
N LYS A 148 -5.16 -22.43 19.26
CA LYS A 148 -6.20 -21.81 20.10
C LYS A 148 -5.56 -20.70 20.95
N GLY A 149 -6.14 -19.50 20.88
CA GLY A 149 -5.66 -18.33 21.59
C GLY A 149 -4.72 -17.43 20.79
N ASP A 150 -4.33 -17.81 19.57
CA ASP A 150 -3.53 -16.93 18.71
C ASP A 150 -4.28 -15.62 18.41
N ILE A 151 -3.55 -14.51 18.44
CA ILE A 151 -3.95 -13.29 17.73
C ILE A 151 -3.47 -13.43 16.30
N VAL A 152 -4.38 -13.28 15.37
CA VAL A 152 -4.11 -13.39 13.93
C VAL A 152 -4.38 -12.05 13.26
N GLN A 153 -3.38 -11.51 12.60
CA GLN A 153 -3.51 -10.31 11.79
C GLN A 153 -3.92 -10.71 10.36
N LEU A 154 -4.98 -10.11 9.88
CA LEU A 154 -5.44 -10.21 8.50
C LEU A 154 -5.07 -8.90 7.80
N ASN A 155 -4.32 -8.97 6.70
CA ASN A 155 -4.13 -7.86 5.75
C ASN A 155 -4.55 -8.38 4.38
N LEU A 156 -5.79 -8.10 4.04
CA LEU A 156 -6.45 -8.63 2.85
C LEU A 156 -6.77 -7.49 1.89
N SER A 157 -6.63 -7.76 0.60
CA SER A 157 -6.66 -6.70 -0.39
C SER A 157 -7.30 -7.16 -1.71
N ALA A 158 -7.74 -6.20 -2.50
CA ALA A 158 -8.18 -6.40 -3.87
C ALA A 158 -7.74 -5.24 -4.75
N LYS A 159 -7.52 -5.50 -6.03
CA LYS A 159 -7.21 -4.49 -7.03
C LYS A 159 -8.33 -4.46 -8.07
N ILE A 160 -8.81 -3.25 -8.37
CA ILE A 160 -9.86 -2.98 -9.36
C ILE A 160 -9.39 -1.85 -10.27
N ASP A 161 -9.31 -2.11 -11.56
CA ASP A 161 -8.83 -1.16 -12.59
C ASP A 161 -7.53 -0.45 -12.19
N GLY A 162 -6.58 -1.22 -11.63
CA GLY A 162 -5.28 -0.72 -11.16
C GLY A 162 -5.28 -0.14 -9.75
N TYR A 163 -6.44 0.09 -9.11
CA TYR A 163 -6.52 0.69 -7.77
C TYR A 163 -6.54 -0.37 -6.67
N SER A 164 -5.69 -0.17 -5.68
CA SER A 164 -5.41 -1.13 -4.60
C SER A 164 -6.12 -0.71 -3.32
N ALA A 165 -6.98 -1.58 -2.80
CA ALA A 165 -7.64 -1.41 -1.51
C ALA A 165 -7.24 -2.54 -0.56
N ALA A 166 -7.01 -2.24 0.71
CA ALA A 166 -6.62 -3.23 1.72
C ALA A 166 -7.29 -2.99 3.07
N ILE A 167 -7.55 -4.06 3.79
CA ILE A 167 -8.10 -4.04 5.14
C ILE A 167 -7.13 -4.75 6.08
N GLY A 168 -6.71 -4.04 7.13
CA GLY A 168 -6.02 -4.62 8.28
C GLY A 168 -7.02 -4.96 9.38
N TYR A 169 -7.12 -6.24 9.79
CA TYR A 169 -8.08 -6.65 10.80
C TYR A 169 -7.51 -7.75 11.72
N PRO A 170 -7.31 -7.47 13.04
CA PRO A 170 -6.86 -8.47 13.98
C PRO A 170 -8.04 -9.29 14.52
N ILE A 171 -7.85 -10.60 14.64
CA ILE A 171 -8.81 -11.52 15.30
C ILE A 171 -8.10 -12.38 16.35
N CYS A 172 -8.86 -12.97 17.27
CA CYS A 172 -8.36 -13.95 18.21
C CYS A 172 -9.07 -15.29 18.05
N LEU A 173 -8.31 -16.38 17.96
CA LEU A 173 -8.86 -17.74 17.87
C LEU A 173 -9.22 -18.27 19.27
N GLY A 174 -10.16 -17.60 19.92
CA GLY A 174 -10.61 -17.92 21.28
C GLY A 174 -10.92 -16.65 22.08
N LYS A 175 -10.56 -16.67 23.37
CA LYS A 175 -10.78 -15.54 24.26
C LYS A 175 -9.47 -14.80 24.50
N LEU A 176 -9.51 -13.50 24.34
CA LEU A 176 -8.40 -12.60 24.61
C LEU A 176 -8.54 -12.02 26.03
N GLU A 177 -7.51 -12.18 26.86
CA GLU A 177 -7.50 -11.76 28.26
C GLU A 177 -6.19 -11.05 28.64
N GLY A 178 -6.19 -10.36 29.78
CA GLY A 178 -5.02 -9.70 30.34
C GLY A 178 -4.45 -8.63 29.45
N GLU A 179 -3.14 -8.44 29.52
CA GLU A 179 -2.38 -7.42 28.78
C GLU A 179 -2.62 -7.48 27.25
N ARG A 180 -2.73 -8.69 26.69
CA ARG A 180 -3.03 -8.86 25.24
C ARG A 180 -4.38 -8.26 24.86
N ARG A 181 -5.37 -8.36 25.74
CA ARG A 181 -6.67 -7.73 25.53
C ARG A 181 -6.57 -6.21 25.64
N GLU A 182 -5.84 -5.72 26.61
CA GLU A 182 -5.67 -4.29 26.86
C GLU A 182 -5.02 -3.60 25.66
N ILE A 183 -3.94 -4.16 25.13
CA ILE A 183 -3.26 -3.58 23.95
C ILE A 183 -4.15 -3.59 22.69
N VAL A 184 -4.89 -4.68 22.44
CA VAL A 184 -5.80 -4.74 21.28
C VAL A 184 -6.95 -3.74 21.43
N GLN A 185 -7.49 -3.58 22.63
CA GLN A 185 -8.52 -2.58 22.91
C GLN A 185 -7.99 -1.17 22.75
N PHE A 186 -6.78 -0.90 23.25
CA PHE A 186 -6.12 0.39 23.06
C PHE A 186 -5.90 0.69 21.57
N CYS A 187 -5.37 -0.25 20.77
CA CYS A 187 -5.18 -0.07 19.33
C CYS A 187 -6.52 0.25 18.62
N ARG A 188 -7.59 -0.42 19.00
CA ARG A 188 -8.94 -0.11 18.48
C ARG A 188 -9.38 1.31 18.83
N GLN A 189 -9.15 1.75 20.06
CA GLN A 189 -9.48 3.11 20.49
C GLN A 189 -8.63 4.15 19.76
N ALA A 190 -7.32 3.88 19.58
CA ALA A 190 -6.42 4.73 18.82
C ALA A 190 -6.86 4.87 17.35
N HIS A 191 -7.29 3.77 16.74
CA HIS A 191 -7.86 3.81 15.37
C HIS A 191 -9.13 4.64 15.31
N GLN A 192 -10.09 4.45 16.20
CA GLN A 192 -11.32 5.24 16.26
C GLN A 192 -11.02 6.74 16.45
N TRP A 193 -10.11 7.04 17.38
CA TRP A 193 -9.65 8.41 17.60
C TRP A 193 -9.05 9.02 16.33
N THR A 194 -8.22 8.26 15.60
CA THR A 194 -7.63 8.71 14.33
C THR A 194 -8.70 9.03 13.31
N CYS A 195 -9.70 8.17 13.13
CA CYS A 195 -10.83 8.42 12.21
C CYS A 195 -11.57 9.74 12.52
N GLU A 196 -11.68 10.10 13.79
CA GLU A 196 -12.30 11.36 14.22
C GLU A 196 -11.45 12.61 13.87
N GLN A 197 -10.13 12.44 13.79
CA GLN A 197 -9.20 13.52 13.45
C GLN A 197 -9.09 13.77 11.94
N VAL A 198 -9.35 12.76 11.11
CA VAL A 198 -9.21 12.84 9.65
C VAL A 198 -10.35 13.66 9.05
N LYS A 199 -10.06 14.94 8.80
CA LYS A 199 -11.00 15.90 8.22
C LYS A 199 -10.28 16.84 7.26
N ALA A 200 -10.97 17.27 6.21
CA ALA A 200 -10.43 18.27 5.30
C ALA A 200 -10.00 19.55 6.07
N GLY A 201 -8.84 20.07 5.73
CA GLY A 201 -8.24 21.25 6.36
C GLY A 201 -7.34 20.95 7.57
N VAL A 202 -7.38 19.74 8.13
CA VAL A 202 -6.48 19.36 9.23
C VAL A 202 -5.08 19.05 8.69
N MET A 203 -4.05 19.54 9.38
CA MET A 203 -2.66 19.27 8.98
C MET A 203 -2.29 17.81 9.29
N ALA A 204 -1.77 17.10 8.30
CA ALA A 204 -1.37 15.69 8.44
C ALA A 204 -0.32 15.49 9.56
N GLY A 205 0.66 16.40 9.65
CA GLY A 205 1.68 16.35 10.70
C GLY A 205 1.14 16.57 12.11
N ASP A 206 0.05 17.33 12.26
CA ASP A 206 -0.58 17.53 13.58
C ASP A 206 -1.32 16.27 14.02
N ILE A 207 -1.97 15.55 13.10
CA ILE A 207 -2.54 14.23 13.39
C ILE A 207 -1.45 13.27 13.86
N ALA A 208 -0.32 13.19 13.14
CA ALA A 208 0.78 12.30 13.47
C ALA A 208 1.39 12.60 14.85
N LYS A 209 1.61 13.88 15.19
CA LYS A 209 2.10 14.31 16.50
C LYS A 209 1.14 13.94 17.64
N LYS A 210 -0.15 14.23 17.45
CA LYS A 210 -1.19 13.92 18.45
C LYS A 210 -1.38 12.41 18.61
N PHE A 211 -1.27 11.63 17.53
CA PHE A 211 -1.35 10.17 17.58
C PHE A 211 -0.20 9.58 18.38
N TYR A 212 1.03 10.04 18.15
CA TYR A 212 2.18 9.64 18.98
C TYR A 212 1.97 10.01 20.45
N GLN A 213 1.51 11.24 20.73
CA GLN A 213 1.24 11.68 22.09
C GLN A 213 0.13 10.84 22.75
N TYR A 214 -0.88 10.42 21.99
CA TYR A 214 -1.93 9.53 22.47
C TYR A 214 -1.37 8.19 23.00
N PHE A 215 -0.36 7.62 22.33
CA PHE A 215 0.34 6.42 22.82
C PHE A 215 1.14 6.71 24.10
N VAL A 216 1.83 7.85 24.16
CA VAL A 216 2.60 8.26 25.34
C VAL A 216 1.68 8.43 26.56
N ASP A 217 0.59 9.16 26.40
CA ASP A 217 -0.34 9.51 27.50
C ASP A 217 -1.07 8.28 28.09
N ASN A 218 -1.23 7.23 27.27
CA ASN A 218 -1.87 5.99 27.69
C ASN A 218 -0.88 4.88 28.12
N GLY A 219 0.43 5.18 28.17
CA GLY A 219 1.44 4.21 28.63
C GLY A 219 1.89 3.19 27.58
N PHE A 220 1.52 3.37 26.30
CA PHE A 220 1.85 2.45 25.20
C PHE A 220 2.94 2.99 24.27
N LYS A 221 3.80 3.91 24.75
CA LYS A 221 4.88 4.49 23.95
C LYS A 221 5.76 3.43 23.26
N ASP A 222 6.13 2.40 24.02
CA ASP A 222 7.03 1.34 23.52
C ASP A 222 6.35 0.38 22.51
N ASN A 223 5.03 0.48 22.38
CA ASN A 223 4.24 -0.26 21.40
C ASN A 223 3.96 0.56 20.12
N PHE A 224 4.48 1.79 20.04
CA PHE A 224 4.36 2.63 18.86
C PHE A 224 5.35 2.19 17.78
N VAL A 225 4.87 1.46 16.79
CA VAL A 225 5.71 0.88 15.73
C VAL A 225 5.34 1.33 14.32
N TYR A 226 4.21 2.05 14.17
CA TYR A 226 3.71 2.49 12.88
C TYR A 226 2.93 3.80 12.98
N GLY A 227 2.98 4.64 11.92
CA GLY A 227 2.26 5.91 11.88
C GLY A 227 0.74 5.76 11.70
N PRO A 228 -0.02 6.85 11.88
CA PRO A 228 -1.48 6.80 11.87
C PRO A 228 -2.09 6.63 10.47
N LEU A 229 -1.45 7.17 9.43
CA LEU A 229 -2.04 7.31 8.09
C LEU A 229 -0.97 7.25 7.00
N HIS A 230 -1.32 6.68 5.87
CA HIS A 230 -0.66 6.84 4.58
C HIS A 230 -1.72 6.94 3.48
N SER A 231 -1.35 7.45 2.32
CA SER A 231 -2.23 7.42 1.16
C SER A 231 -2.36 6.01 0.58
N THR A 232 -3.48 5.78 -0.08
CA THR A 232 -3.73 4.59 -0.89
C THR A 232 -4.25 4.99 -2.27
N GLY A 233 -4.05 4.15 -3.27
CA GLY A 233 -4.50 4.43 -4.63
C GLY A 233 -4.06 3.33 -5.59
N ILE A 234 -3.22 3.63 -6.56
CA ILE A 234 -2.66 2.64 -7.49
C ILE A 234 -1.78 1.63 -6.72
N ILE A 235 -1.08 2.11 -5.70
CA ILE A 235 -0.34 1.28 -4.75
C ILE A 235 -1.06 1.37 -3.40
N GLU A 236 -1.14 0.27 -2.68
CA GLU A 236 -1.83 0.21 -1.38
C GLU A 236 -1.21 1.18 -0.37
N VAL A 237 0.11 1.32 -0.39
CA VAL A 237 0.86 2.28 0.41
C VAL A 237 1.58 3.24 -0.51
N GLU A 238 1.06 4.45 -0.65
CA GLU A 238 1.67 5.48 -1.49
C GLU A 238 1.79 6.82 -0.76
N ALA A 239 2.60 7.72 -1.30
CA ALA A 239 2.70 9.10 -0.83
C ALA A 239 1.39 9.88 -1.13
N PRO A 240 1.06 10.91 -0.32
CA PRO A 240 1.83 11.41 0.82
C PRO A 240 1.60 10.61 2.12
N TRP A 241 2.59 10.63 3.01
CA TRP A 241 2.53 10.03 4.33
C TRP A 241 2.18 11.07 5.40
N ALA A 242 1.43 10.67 6.42
CA ALA A 242 1.21 11.50 7.59
C ALA A 242 2.29 11.24 8.65
N GLU A 243 3.36 11.98 8.56
CA GLU A 243 4.49 11.97 9.50
C GLU A 243 4.50 13.25 10.33
N THR A 244 5.23 13.28 11.44
CA THR A 244 5.32 14.47 12.31
C THR A 244 5.92 15.68 11.60
N SER A 245 6.65 15.48 10.52
CA SER A 245 7.23 16.51 9.64
C SER A 245 6.33 16.94 8.48
N SER A 246 5.17 16.29 8.29
CA SER A 246 4.27 16.58 7.18
C SER A 246 3.66 17.97 7.27
N MET A 247 3.79 18.75 6.19
CA MET A 247 3.39 20.16 6.13
C MET A 247 2.23 20.42 5.14
N TYR A 248 1.39 19.43 4.90
CA TYR A 248 0.23 19.56 4.01
C TYR A 248 -1.09 19.37 4.77
N PRO A 249 -2.14 20.10 4.41
CA PRO A 249 -3.48 19.86 4.93
C PRO A 249 -4.15 18.70 4.20
N LEU A 250 -4.96 17.93 4.91
CA LEU A 250 -5.83 16.95 4.27
C LEU A 250 -6.86 17.67 3.39
N GLN A 251 -7.18 17.11 2.25
CA GLN A 251 -8.15 17.67 1.31
C GLN A 251 -9.28 16.67 1.04
N PRO A 252 -10.46 17.13 0.58
CA PRO A 252 -11.48 16.22 0.08
C PRO A 252 -10.93 15.31 -1.01
N ASN A 253 -11.38 14.06 -1.02
CA ASN A 253 -10.95 13.02 -1.97
C ASN A 253 -9.48 12.58 -1.86
N MET A 254 -8.76 12.98 -0.83
CA MET A 254 -7.57 12.25 -0.39
C MET A 254 -7.98 10.91 0.21
N THR A 255 -7.25 9.84 -0.13
CA THR A 255 -7.47 8.49 0.37
C THR A 255 -6.20 7.94 1.00
#